data_fa8cbf86f1a7f5adc68cdb6c90a6c0ca
#
_entry.id   fa8cbf86f1a7f5adc68cdb6c90a6c0ca
#
_cell.length_a   1.000
_cell.length_b   1.000
_cell.length_c   1.000
_cell.angle_alpha   90.00
_cell.angle_beta   90.00
_cell.angle_gamma   90.00
#
_symmetry.space_group_name_H-M   'P 1'
#
loop_
_entity.id
_entity.type
_entity.pdbx_description
1 polymer ?
#
loop_
_entity_poly.entity_id
_entity_poly.type
_entity_poly.pdbx_seq_one_letter_code
_entity_poly.pdbx_strand_id
1 'polypeptide(L)'
;MSRNRIRAARLGAVPPSIPRLEPISCERGSRSEKFLFGLEDGYAIESVRIRRRDGYTACISSQVGCGASCRFCASGQAGLKRNLSAEEIVAQVVQLGPRINRIVFMGIGEPLHNYDQVMRAIRILRDRDGLAFPTRGITLSTIGVPRGLERLREEHLAIQLTISLHATTQEVRGELIPGARKHDLQEVVERALSWADRHNRVVTFAYLLLPGVNDSLADANRLTEMLAGQKARVNLMRWNPVAGVAGFHRAHDRTLASFREVLVRAGIPVTVRDTQGRDISGACGQLWLRDRQGVPLRRRLPILKG
;
A
#
# COMPACT_ATOMS: atom_id res chain seq x y z
N MET A 1 -15.22 2.31 -28.70
CA MET A 1 -13.81 1.96 -28.34
C MET A 1 -13.77 1.54 -26.88
N SER A 2 -13.10 0.42 -26.54
CA SER A 2 -13.02 -0.03 -25.14
C SER A 2 -12.14 0.95 -24.34
N ARG A 3 -12.49 1.18 -23.05
CA ARG A 3 -11.73 2.05 -22.12
C ARG A 3 -10.22 1.72 -22.07
N ASN A 4 -9.86 0.47 -22.35
CA ASN A 4 -8.46 0.02 -22.38
C ASN A 4 -7.69 0.47 -23.63
N ARG A 5 -8.36 0.62 -24.79
CA ARG A 5 -7.73 1.17 -26.02
C ARG A 5 -7.48 2.67 -25.89
N ILE A 6 -8.37 3.40 -25.22
CA ILE A 6 -8.20 4.82 -24.95
C ILE A 6 -6.99 5.05 -24.01
N ARG A 7 -6.77 4.20 -22.99
CA ARG A 7 -5.61 4.31 -22.11
C ARG A 7 -4.29 3.93 -22.78
N ALA A 8 -4.29 2.91 -23.64
CA ALA A 8 -3.09 2.55 -24.40
C ALA A 8 -2.65 3.66 -25.39
N ALA A 9 -3.63 4.33 -26.01
CA ALA A 9 -3.37 5.48 -26.88
C ALA A 9 -2.89 6.71 -26.11
N ARG A 10 -3.27 6.86 -24.83
CA ARG A 10 -2.90 8.00 -23.97
C ARG A 10 -1.55 7.84 -23.26
N LEU A 11 -0.93 6.66 -23.27
CA LEU A 11 0.46 6.50 -22.83
C LEU A 11 1.44 7.33 -23.68
N GLY A 12 1.06 7.68 -24.93
CA GLY A 12 1.77 8.64 -25.76
C GLY A 12 1.61 10.11 -25.35
N ALA A 13 0.63 10.42 -24.46
CA ALA A 13 0.35 11.77 -23.95
C ALA A 13 0.91 11.98 -22.53
N VAL A 14 1.89 11.16 -22.11
CA VAL A 14 2.59 11.35 -20.84
C VAL A 14 3.38 12.65 -20.92
N PRO A 15 3.21 13.59 -19.96
CA PRO A 15 3.97 14.83 -19.98
C PRO A 15 5.48 14.57 -20.11
N PRO A 16 6.23 15.35 -20.86
CA PRO A 16 7.70 15.20 -20.97
C PRO A 16 8.43 15.26 -19.63
N SER A 17 7.80 15.82 -18.61
CA SER A 17 8.32 15.90 -17.24
C SER A 17 8.29 14.57 -16.48
N ILE A 18 7.64 13.52 -17.00
CA ILE A 18 7.61 12.23 -16.33
C ILE A 18 8.93 11.48 -16.64
N PRO A 19 9.80 11.24 -15.65
CA PRO A 19 11.09 10.60 -15.88
C PRO A 19 10.93 9.17 -16.36
N ARG A 20 11.89 8.70 -17.12
CA ARG A 20 12.04 7.29 -17.43
C ARG A 20 12.88 6.65 -16.32
N LEU A 21 12.23 5.85 -15.46
CA LEU A 21 12.94 5.06 -14.47
C LEU A 21 13.77 3.97 -15.16
N GLU A 22 14.95 3.69 -14.65
CA GLU A 22 15.80 2.63 -15.19
C GLU A 22 15.27 1.25 -14.78
N PRO A 23 14.90 0.35 -15.71
CA PRO A 23 14.47 -1.00 -15.34
C PRO A 23 15.71 -1.85 -15.01
N ILE A 24 15.96 -2.12 -13.73
CA ILE A 24 17.09 -2.93 -13.26
C ILE A 24 16.77 -4.42 -13.37
N SER A 25 15.59 -4.84 -12.91
CA SER A 25 15.16 -6.23 -12.98
C SER A 25 13.64 -6.38 -13.02
N CYS A 26 13.18 -7.54 -13.52
CA CYS A 26 11.80 -7.96 -13.47
C CYS A 26 11.74 -9.44 -13.07
N GLU A 27 11.07 -9.72 -11.95
CA GLU A 27 10.77 -11.07 -11.51
C GLU A 27 9.34 -11.41 -11.86
N ARG A 28 9.11 -12.54 -12.52
CA ARG A 28 7.78 -12.98 -12.96
C ARG A 28 7.31 -14.17 -12.13
N GLY A 29 6.18 -14.00 -11.48
CA GLY A 29 5.45 -15.03 -10.77
C GLY A 29 4.20 -15.48 -11.54
N SER A 30 3.42 -16.35 -10.90
CA SER A 30 2.23 -16.95 -11.51
C SER A 30 1.14 -15.91 -11.88
N ARG A 31 0.96 -14.88 -11.07
CA ARG A 31 -0.09 -13.84 -11.23
C ARG A 31 0.40 -12.41 -11.02
N SER A 32 1.70 -12.22 -10.87
CA SER A 32 2.30 -10.91 -10.60
C SER A 32 3.70 -10.82 -11.19
N GLU A 33 4.12 -9.59 -11.45
CA GLU A 33 5.47 -9.25 -11.90
C GLU A 33 5.99 -8.14 -10.99
N LYS A 34 7.15 -8.36 -10.40
CA LYS A 34 7.84 -7.38 -9.55
C LYS A 34 8.96 -6.73 -10.35
N PHE A 35 8.95 -5.44 -10.40
CA PHE A 35 9.92 -4.60 -11.10
C PHE A 35 10.78 -3.87 -10.08
N LEU A 36 12.06 -3.85 -10.30
CA LEU A 36 13.01 -2.99 -9.62
C LEU A 36 13.40 -1.88 -10.59
N PHE A 37 13.16 -0.64 -10.18
CA PHE A 37 13.48 0.55 -10.95
C PHE A 37 14.55 1.38 -10.26
N GLY A 38 15.59 1.76 -11.01
CA GLY A 38 16.60 2.74 -10.61
C GLY A 38 16.06 4.17 -10.73
N LEU A 39 16.50 5.01 -9.82
CA LEU A 39 16.24 6.44 -9.77
C LEU A 39 17.52 7.22 -10.10
N GLU A 40 17.38 8.46 -10.56
CA GLU A 40 18.49 9.30 -11.00
C GLU A 40 19.56 9.54 -9.90
N ASP A 41 19.16 9.53 -8.65
CA ASP A 41 20.04 9.69 -7.50
C ASP A 41 20.75 8.42 -7.01
N GLY A 42 20.63 7.33 -7.77
CA GLY A 42 21.23 6.04 -7.48
C GLY A 42 20.49 5.18 -6.46
N TYR A 43 19.32 5.59 -6.00
CA TYR A 43 18.41 4.72 -5.27
C TYR A 43 17.58 3.87 -6.23
N ALA A 44 16.86 2.91 -5.66
CA ALA A 44 15.92 2.10 -6.42
C ALA A 44 14.62 1.91 -5.64
N ILE A 45 13.56 1.57 -6.36
CA ILE A 45 12.23 1.27 -5.80
C ILE A 45 11.66 0.02 -6.45
N GLU A 46 10.81 -0.67 -5.73
CA GLU A 46 10.05 -1.79 -6.26
C GLU A 46 8.61 -1.41 -6.55
N SER A 47 8.09 -1.94 -7.65
CA SER A 47 6.68 -1.86 -8.02
C SER A 47 6.18 -3.21 -8.48
N VAL A 48 4.90 -3.52 -8.27
CA VAL A 48 4.33 -4.80 -8.66
C VAL A 48 3.17 -4.62 -9.59
N ARG A 49 3.17 -5.34 -10.72
CA ARG A 49 2.03 -5.48 -11.62
C ARG A 49 1.30 -6.77 -11.31
N ILE A 50 0.05 -6.68 -10.88
CA ILE A 50 -0.76 -7.82 -10.44
C ILE A 50 -1.84 -8.09 -11.47
N ARG A 51 -1.86 -9.31 -12.01
CA ARG A 51 -2.82 -9.75 -13.03
C ARG A 51 -4.23 -9.86 -12.46
N ARG A 52 -5.22 -9.36 -13.22
CA ARG A 52 -6.65 -9.47 -12.92
C ARG A 52 -7.40 -9.93 -14.17
N ARG A 53 -8.68 -10.26 -14.02
CA ARG A 53 -9.53 -10.68 -15.17
C ARG A 53 -9.64 -9.59 -16.25
N ASP A 54 -9.71 -8.33 -15.84
CA ASP A 54 -9.98 -7.15 -16.67
C ASP A 54 -8.74 -6.29 -16.97
N GLY A 55 -7.54 -6.73 -16.60
CA GLY A 55 -6.29 -5.98 -16.78
C GLY A 55 -5.32 -6.19 -15.63
N TYR A 56 -4.71 -5.11 -15.14
CA TYR A 56 -3.71 -5.18 -14.09
C TYR A 56 -3.97 -4.15 -13.00
N THR A 57 -3.52 -4.48 -11.79
CA THR A 57 -3.34 -3.53 -10.69
C THR A 57 -1.86 -3.16 -10.61
N ALA A 58 -1.55 -1.87 -10.60
CA ALA A 58 -0.24 -1.35 -10.25
C ALA A 58 -0.16 -1.15 -8.74
N CYS A 59 0.74 -1.85 -8.07
CA CYS A 59 1.14 -1.60 -6.69
C CYS A 59 2.41 -0.77 -6.73
N ILE A 60 2.33 0.47 -6.28
CA ILE A 60 3.38 1.48 -6.45
C ILE A 60 3.89 1.99 -5.11
N SER A 61 5.13 2.45 -5.14
CA SER A 61 5.85 3.03 -4.00
C SER A 61 5.66 4.54 -3.93
N SER A 62 5.69 5.09 -2.72
CA SER A 62 5.58 6.53 -2.45
C SER A 62 6.86 7.14 -1.85
N GLN A 63 7.78 6.31 -1.41
CA GLN A 63 9.04 6.71 -0.78
C GLN A 63 10.16 5.74 -1.17
N VAL A 64 11.40 6.15 -0.95
CA VAL A 64 12.57 5.28 -0.89
C VAL A 64 12.76 4.89 0.57
N GLY A 65 12.48 3.61 0.89
CA GLY A 65 12.35 3.17 2.28
C GLY A 65 11.03 3.61 2.93
N CYS A 66 10.86 3.39 4.22
CA CYS A 66 9.62 3.72 4.93
C CYS A 66 9.90 4.09 6.40
N GLY A 67 9.44 5.27 6.80
CA GLY A 67 9.58 5.77 8.17
C GLY A 67 8.56 5.18 9.17
N ALA A 68 7.57 4.42 8.70
CA ALA A 68 6.61 3.75 9.58
C ALA A 68 7.24 2.64 10.42
N SER A 69 8.36 2.07 9.95
CA SER A 69 9.18 1.06 10.65
C SER A 69 8.41 -0.15 11.16
N CYS A 70 7.36 -0.56 10.42
CA CYS A 70 6.53 -1.72 10.79
C CYS A 70 7.40 -2.96 10.95
N ARG A 71 7.32 -3.63 12.12
CA ARG A 71 8.18 -4.79 12.44
C ARG A 71 7.95 -6.00 11.54
N PHE A 72 6.75 -6.12 10.98
CA PHE A 72 6.34 -7.23 10.11
C PHE A 72 6.61 -6.98 8.62
N CYS A 73 7.20 -5.82 8.24
CA CYS A 73 7.34 -5.37 6.86
C CYS A 73 8.80 -5.15 6.48
N ALA A 74 9.22 -5.69 5.33
CA ALA A 74 10.57 -5.49 4.80
C ALA A 74 10.93 -4.02 4.59
N SER A 75 10.01 -3.24 4.02
CA SER A 75 10.22 -1.81 3.76
C SER A 75 10.49 -0.99 5.03
N GLY A 76 9.93 -1.42 6.17
CA GLY A 76 10.16 -0.79 7.47
C GLY A 76 11.58 -0.99 8.00
N GLN A 77 12.27 -2.08 7.61
CA GLN A 77 13.63 -2.38 8.05
C GLN A 77 14.67 -1.45 7.40
N ALA A 78 14.39 -0.93 6.21
CA ALA A 78 15.31 -0.07 5.46
C ALA A 78 15.37 1.37 6.01
N GLY A 79 14.41 1.78 6.84
CA GLY A 79 14.22 3.17 7.23
C GLY A 79 13.89 4.07 6.04
N LEU A 80 13.52 5.31 6.32
CA LEU A 80 13.25 6.32 5.29
C LEU A 80 14.56 6.91 4.76
N LYS A 81 14.70 6.99 3.43
CA LYS A 81 15.78 7.73 2.76
C LYS A 81 15.27 9.07 2.22
N ARG A 82 14.24 9.06 1.41
CA ARG A 82 13.55 10.26 0.90
C ARG A 82 12.13 9.97 0.41
N ASN A 83 11.38 11.02 0.22
CA ASN A 83 10.13 10.98 -0.50
C ASN A 83 10.37 10.84 -2.01
N LEU A 84 9.45 10.17 -2.72
CA LEU A 84 9.40 10.21 -4.17
C LEU A 84 8.69 11.47 -4.63
N SER A 85 9.12 12.03 -5.77
CA SER A 85 8.38 13.10 -6.43
C SER A 85 7.07 12.57 -7.05
N ALA A 86 6.16 13.46 -7.37
CA ALA A 86 4.93 13.08 -8.06
C ALA A 86 5.21 12.42 -9.41
N GLU A 87 6.21 12.91 -10.11
CA GLU A 87 6.64 12.42 -11.41
C GLU A 87 7.22 10.99 -11.30
N GLU A 88 8.07 10.71 -10.28
CA GLU A 88 8.59 9.36 -10.01
C GLU A 88 7.46 8.39 -9.64
N ILE A 89 6.45 8.85 -8.90
CA ILE A 89 5.26 8.03 -8.56
C ILE A 89 4.47 7.69 -9.82
N VAL A 90 4.22 8.66 -10.69
CA VAL A 90 3.49 8.46 -11.95
C VAL A 90 4.29 7.59 -12.92
N ALA A 91 5.60 7.77 -12.98
CA ALA A 91 6.51 7.01 -13.85
C ALA A 91 6.41 5.50 -13.61
N GLN A 92 6.23 5.06 -12.35
CA GLN A 92 6.02 3.65 -12.04
C GLN A 92 4.78 3.10 -12.77
N VAL A 93 3.66 3.84 -12.75
CA VAL A 93 2.41 3.41 -13.40
C VAL A 93 2.59 3.30 -14.93
N VAL A 94 3.27 4.27 -15.52
CA VAL A 94 3.54 4.30 -16.97
C VAL A 94 4.41 3.12 -17.37
N GLN A 95 5.48 2.85 -16.62
CA GLN A 95 6.46 1.82 -16.96
C GLN A 95 6.01 0.40 -16.61
N LEU A 96 5.06 0.23 -15.68
CA LEU A 96 4.38 -1.05 -15.49
C LEU A 96 3.55 -1.47 -16.72
N GLY A 97 3.40 -0.57 -17.69
CA GLY A 97 2.88 -0.86 -19.01
C GLY A 97 1.36 -0.75 -19.15
N PRO A 98 0.85 -1.13 -20.32
CA PRO A 98 -0.55 -0.93 -20.68
C PRO A 98 -1.50 -1.82 -19.87
N ARG A 99 -2.82 -1.48 -19.93
CA ARG A 99 -3.91 -2.22 -19.29
C ARG A 99 -3.91 -2.13 -17.75
N ILE A 100 -3.14 -1.22 -17.15
CA ILE A 100 -3.34 -0.89 -15.74
C ILE A 100 -4.71 -0.21 -15.62
N ASN A 101 -5.59 -0.76 -14.80
CA ASN A 101 -6.92 -0.20 -14.54
C ASN A 101 -7.18 0.08 -13.05
N ARG A 102 -6.27 -0.34 -12.19
CA ARG A 102 -6.27 -0.02 -10.75
C ARG A 102 -4.86 0.35 -10.30
N ILE A 103 -4.79 1.25 -9.33
CA ILE A 103 -3.55 1.69 -8.71
C ILE A 103 -3.73 1.56 -7.21
N VAL A 104 -2.76 0.96 -6.53
CA VAL A 104 -2.74 0.85 -5.07
C VAL A 104 -1.41 1.39 -4.55
N PHE A 105 -1.47 2.36 -3.66
CA PHE A 105 -0.32 2.86 -2.91
C PHE A 105 -0.07 1.92 -1.73
N MET A 106 0.50 0.75 -2.02
CA MET A 106 0.80 -0.33 -1.07
C MET A 106 2.21 -0.90 -1.29
N GLY A 107 3.04 -0.19 -2.05
CA GLY A 107 4.45 -0.47 -2.23
C GLY A 107 5.29 0.06 -1.06
N ILE A 108 6.50 0.50 -1.35
CA ILE A 108 7.43 1.04 -0.36
C ILE A 108 6.99 2.45 0.05
N GLY A 109 6.90 2.71 1.36
CA GLY A 109 6.62 4.03 1.92
C GLY A 109 5.25 4.18 2.58
N GLU A 110 5.12 5.24 3.40
CA GLU A 110 3.86 5.70 3.97
C GLU A 110 3.36 6.91 3.17
N PRO A 111 2.26 6.77 2.41
CA PRO A 111 1.80 7.82 1.52
C PRO A 111 1.46 9.14 2.21
N LEU A 112 0.93 9.10 3.43
CA LEU A 112 0.59 10.34 4.16
C LEU A 112 1.81 11.06 4.76
N HIS A 113 2.99 10.41 4.83
CA HIS A 113 4.25 11.10 5.11
C HIS A 113 4.79 11.84 3.87
N ASN A 114 4.33 11.46 2.67
CA ASN A 114 4.64 12.12 1.41
C ASN A 114 3.39 12.75 0.77
N TYR A 115 2.55 13.34 1.59
CA TYR A 115 1.19 13.75 1.23
C TYR A 115 1.12 14.58 -0.06
N ASP A 116 1.90 15.67 -0.13
CA ASP A 116 1.78 16.64 -1.23
C ASP A 116 2.15 16.03 -2.58
N GLN A 117 3.21 15.22 -2.63
CA GLN A 117 3.63 14.55 -3.87
C GLN A 117 2.67 13.43 -4.26
N VAL A 118 2.16 12.67 -3.29
CA VAL A 118 1.16 11.63 -3.54
C VAL A 118 -0.14 12.22 -4.08
N MET A 119 -0.62 13.32 -3.50
CA MET A 119 -1.84 13.98 -3.97
C MET A 119 -1.63 14.60 -5.36
N ARG A 120 -0.47 15.19 -5.62
CA ARG A 120 -0.10 15.69 -6.95
C ARG A 120 -0.04 14.55 -7.97
N ALA A 121 0.57 13.43 -7.63
CA ALA A 121 0.59 12.23 -8.48
C ALA A 121 -0.82 11.72 -8.79
N ILE A 122 -1.71 11.66 -7.79
CA ILE A 122 -3.10 11.25 -7.97
C ILE A 122 -3.83 12.21 -8.93
N ARG A 123 -3.59 13.52 -8.85
CA ARG A 123 -4.18 14.50 -9.78
C ARG A 123 -3.69 14.28 -11.21
N ILE A 124 -2.38 14.06 -11.42
CA ILE A 124 -1.80 13.74 -12.75
C ILE A 124 -2.40 12.43 -13.29
N LEU A 125 -2.47 11.38 -12.47
CA LEU A 125 -3.05 10.09 -12.88
C LEU A 125 -4.52 10.19 -13.27
N ARG A 126 -5.25 11.13 -12.70
CA ARG A 126 -6.69 11.36 -12.96
C ARG A 126 -6.97 12.35 -14.08
N ASP A 127 -5.98 13.11 -14.49
CA ASP A 127 -6.14 14.10 -15.53
C ASP A 127 -6.86 13.49 -16.76
N ARG A 128 -7.93 14.14 -17.20
CA ARG A 128 -8.77 13.66 -18.30
C ARG A 128 -8.05 13.70 -19.63
N ASP A 129 -7.15 14.65 -19.81
CA ASP A 129 -6.32 14.80 -20.99
C ASP A 129 -5.05 13.94 -20.94
N GLY A 130 -4.74 13.36 -19.76
CA GLY A 130 -3.65 12.45 -19.52
C GLY A 130 -4.12 10.99 -19.39
N LEU A 131 -3.75 10.34 -18.28
CA LEU A 131 -3.98 8.90 -18.04
C LEU A 131 -5.43 8.55 -17.69
N ALA A 132 -6.23 9.52 -17.25
CA ALA A 132 -7.67 9.44 -16.99
C ALA A 132 -8.11 8.27 -16.07
N PHE A 133 -7.34 7.97 -15.02
CA PHE A 133 -7.73 6.96 -14.05
C PHE A 133 -8.97 7.39 -13.27
N PRO A 134 -9.99 6.54 -13.15
CA PRO A 134 -11.15 6.85 -12.33
C PRO A 134 -10.76 6.84 -10.85
N THR A 135 -11.31 7.75 -10.07
CA THR A 135 -11.04 7.88 -8.62
C THR A 135 -11.22 6.55 -7.88
N ARG A 136 -12.29 5.80 -8.20
CA ARG A 136 -12.57 4.48 -7.62
C ARG A 136 -11.55 3.39 -8.00
N GLY A 137 -10.70 3.64 -8.98
CA GLY A 137 -9.60 2.74 -9.39
C GLY A 137 -8.31 3.01 -8.61
N ILE A 138 -8.27 4.02 -7.74
CA ILE A 138 -7.10 4.39 -6.95
C ILE A 138 -7.38 4.08 -5.48
N THR A 139 -6.49 3.31 -4.87
CA THR A 139 -6.53 2.99 -3.43
C THR A 139 -5.29 3.57 -2.76
N LEU A 140 -5.50 4.34 -1.71
CA LEU A 140 -4.44 4.82 -0.83
C LEU A 140 -4.50 4.00 0.46
N SER A 141 -3.38 3.35 0.81
CA SER A 141 -3.23 2.63 2.07
C SER A 141 -2.24 3.38 2.96
N THR A 142 -2.61 3.57 4.22
CA THR A 142 -1.83 4.33 5.19
C THR A 142 -1.89 3.69 6.58
N ILE A 143 -0.85 3.90 7.38
CA ILE A 143 -0.91 3.59 8.82
C ILE A 143 -1.87 4.52 9.59
N GLY A 144 -2.42 5.54 8.94
CA GLY A 144 -3.31 6.50 9.60
C GLY A 144 -2.56 7.63 10.30
N VAL A 145 -1.94 8.52 9.54
CA VAL A 145 -1.32 9.75 10.06
C VAL A 145 -2.43 10.77 10.27
N PRO A 146 -2.78 11.18 11.52
CA PRO A 146 -3.99 11.98 11.80
C PRO A 146 -4.08 13.26 10.97
N ARG A 147 -3.01 14.07 10.94
CA ARG A 147 -2.96 15.29 10.13
C ARG A 147 -3.13 15.02 8.62
N GLY A 148 -2.61 13.89 8.14
CA GLY A 148 -2.78 13.49 6.75
C GLY A 148 -4.21 13.04 6.44
N LEU A 149 -4.88 12.34 7.36
CA LEU A 149 -6.29 11.96 7.24
C LEU A 149 -7.21 13.17 7.25
N GLU A 150 -6.93 14.17 8.10
CA GLU A 150 -7.69 15.42 8.14
C GLU A 150 -7.58 16.17 6.80
N ARG A 151 -6.37 16.36 6.27
CA ARG A 151 -6.17 16.95 4.96
C ARG A 151 -6.88 16.16 3.85
N LEU A 152 -6.81 14.81 3.89
CA LEU A 152 -7.46 13.94 2.92
C LEU A 152 -9.00 14.04 2.97
N ARG A 153 -9.56 14.31 4.14
CA ARG A 153 -11.00 14.53 4.33
C ARG A 153 -11.48 15.76 3.57
N GLU A 154 -10.66 16.81 3.49
CA GLU A 154 -11.01 18.06 2.80
C GLU A 154 -10.74 18.01 1.29
N GLU A 155 -10.05 16.99 0.79
CA GLU A 155 -9.82 16.84 -0.65
C GLU A 155 -11.12 16.50 -1.39
N HIS A 156 -11.35 17.10 -2.55
CA HIS A 156 -12.46 16.72 -3.44
C HIS A 156 -12.17 15.43 -4.22
N LEU A 157 -11.58 14.44 -3.55
CA LEU A 157 -11.07 13.19 -4.12
C LEU A 157 -11.57 11.98 -3.35
N ALA A 158 -12.70 11.42 -3.77
CA ALA A 158 -13.25 10.19 -3.18
C ALA A 158 -12.54 8.92 -3.71
N ILE A 159 -11.25 8.77 -3.44
CA ILE A 159 -10.47 7.55 -3.72
C ILE A 159 -10.91 6.40 -2.81
N GLN A 160 -10.31 5.22 -2.92
CA GLN A 160 -10.48 4.15 -1.93
C GLN A 160 -9.45 4.35 -0.81
N LEU A 161 -9.92 4.43 0.44
CA LEU A 161 -9.03 4.56 1.61
C LEU A 161 -8.92 3.21 2.33
N THR A 162 -7.69 2.84 2.66
CA THR A 162 -7.36 1.68 3.49
C THR A 162 -6.50 2.13 4.67
N ILE A 163 -6.89 1.77 5.89
CA ILE A 163 -6.12 2.00 7.10
C ILE A 163 -5.42 0.70 7.49
N SER A 164 -4.10 0.70 7.52
CA SER A 164 -3.28 -0.36 8.09
C SER A 164 -3.37 -0.29 9.62
N LEU A 165 -4.43 -0.91 10.17
CA LEU A 165 -4.76 -0.85 11.59
C LEU A 165 -3.89 -1.82 12.40
N HIS A 166 -4.00 -3.10 12.10
CA HIS A 166 -3.21 -4.25 12.59
C HIS A 166 -3.21 -4.48 14.11
N ALA A 167 -3.92 -3.68 14.89
CA ALA A 167 -4.10 -3.85 16.32
C ALA A 167 -5.40 -3.20 16.78
N THR A 168 -5.85 -3.58 17.97
CA THR A 168 -7.05 -3.07 18.65
C THR A 168 -6.72 -2.38 19.97
N THR A 169 -5.45 -2.32 20.33
CA THR A 169 -4.94 -1.55 21.47
C THR A 169 -3.77 -0.68 21.05
N GLN A 170 -3.57 0.42 21.76
CA GLN A 170 -2.50 1.38 21.49
C GLN A 170 -1.11 0.76 21.68
N GLU A 171 -0.96 -0.09 22.69
CA GLU A 171 0.30 -0.76 23.05
C GLU A 171 0.74 -1.68 21.92
N VAL A 172 -0.13 -2.65 21.55
CA VAL A 172 0.17 -3.62 20.48
C VAL A 172 0.41 -2.88 19.15
N ARG A 173 -0.37 -1.85 18.87
CA ARG A 173 -0.19 -1.05 17.65
C ARG A 173 1.16 -0.32 17.64
N GLY A 174 1.55 0.29 18.75
CA GLY A 174 2.83 0.97 18.89
C GLY A 174 4.04 0.04 18.80
N GLU A 175 3.87 -1.22 19.20
CA GLU A 175 4.90 -2.27 19.02
C GLU A 175 5.00 -2.73 17.57
N LEU A 176 3.87 -2.97 16.90
CA LEU A 176 3.83 -3.44 15.52
C LEU A 176 4.22 -2.36 14.53
N ILE A 177 3.85 -1.11 14.78
CA ILE A 177 4.06 0.06 13.91
C ILE A 177 4.73 1.18 14.72
N PRO A 178 6.04 1.11 14.98
CA PRO A 178 6.74 2.12 15.79
C PRO A 178 6.54 3.56 15.32
N GLY A 179 6.47 3.80 14.01
CA GLY A 179 6.21 5.12 13.45
C GLY A 179 4.81 5.67 13.74
N ALA A 180 3.87 4.83 14.17
CA ALA A 180 2.53 5.25 14.58
C ALA A 180 2.36 5.32 16.11
N ARG A 181 3.41 5.06 16.91
CA ARG A 181 3.32 5.02 18.37
C ARG A 181 2.75 6.30 19.00
N LYS A 182 3.05 7.45 18.40
CA LYS A 182 2.55 8.77 18.82
C LYS A 182 1.16 9.13 18.31
N HIS A 183 0.56 8.30 17.46
CA HIS A 183 -0.76 8.52 16.90
C HIS A 183 -1.76 7.71 17.72
N ASP A 184 -2.68 8.38 18.37
CA ASP A 184 -3.75 7.73 19.12
C ASP A 184 -4.60 6.85 18.21
N LEU A 185 -4.82 5.60 18.64
CA LEU A 185 -5.53 4.61 17.84
C LEU A 185 -6.99 5.03 17.60
N GLN A 186 -7.65 5.56 18.65
CA GLN A 186 -9.03 5.98 18.58
C GLN A 186 -9.18 7.17 17.62
N GLU A 187 -8.27 8.15 17.72
CA GLU A 187 -8.23 9.29 16.79
C GLU A 187 -8.06 8.86 15.34
N VAL A 188 -7.19 7.87 15.07
CA VAL A 188 -6.99 7.34 13.71
C VAL A 188 -8.28 6.71 13.16
N VAL A 189 -8.99 5.93 13.97
CA VAL A 189 -10.26 5.30 13.58
C VAL A 189 -11.33 6.36 13.32
N GLU A 190 -11.50 7.31 14.23
CA GLU A 190 -12.50 8.39 14.12
C GLU A 190 -12.26 9.26 12.87
N ARG A 191 -11.02 9.67 12.60
CA ARG A 191 -10.68 10.45 11.41
C ARG A 191 -10.91 9.67 10.12
N ALA A 192 -10.63 8.37 10.11
CA ALA A 192 -10.89 7.52 8.96
C ALA A 192 -12.40 7.36 8.70
N LEU A 193 -13.20 7.19 9.74
CA LEU A 193 -14.66 7.11 9.65
C LEU A 193 -15.26 8.46 9.24
N SER A 194 -14.78 9.58 9.79
CA SER A 194 -15.16 10.92 9.36
C SER A 194 -14.88 11.18 7.88
N TRP A 195 -13.75 10.67 7.35
CA TRP A 195 -13.48 10.69 5.92
C TRP A 195 -14.51 9.86 5.14
N ALA A 196 -14.87 8.67 5.64
CA ALA A 196 -15.84 7.79 4.99
C ALA A 196 -17.21 8.45 4.88
N ASP A 197 -17.65 9.13 5.93
CA ASP A 197 -18.90 9.87 5.96
C ASP A 197 -18.90 11.07 5.02
N ARG A 198 -17.84 11.89 5.09
CA ARG A 198 -17.69 13.08 4.23
C ARG A 198 -17.77 12.76 2.74
N HIS A 199 -17.16 11.64 2.33
CA HIS A 199 -17.11 11.23 0.92
C HIS A 199 -18.20 10.24 0.51
N ASN A 200 -19.09 9.85 1.43
CA ASN A 200 -20.06 8.77 1.27
C ASN A 200 -19.40 7.50 0.70
N ARG A 201 -18.33 7.05 1.37
CA ARG A 201 -17.52 5.88 1.00
C ARG A 201 -17.42 4.91 2.18
N VAL A 202 -16.97 3.70 1.88
CA VAL A 202 -16.61 2.71 2.89
C VAL A 202 -15.10 2.72 3.04
N VAL A 203 -14.60 2.95 4.26
CA VAL A 203 -13.19 2.80 4.57
C VAL A 203 -12.86 1.32 4.82
N THR A 204 -11.68 0.89 4.37
CA THR A 204 -11.20 -0.47 4.62
C THR A 204 -10.18 -0.46 5.74
N PHE A 205 -10.40 -1.24 6.80
CA PHE A 205 -9.40 -1.49 7.83
C PHE A 205 -8.66 -2.80 7.51
N ALA A 206 -7.39 -2.69 7.17
CA ALA A 206 -6.53 -3.84 6.96
C ALA A 206 -6.04 -4.36 8.31
N TYR A 207 -6.22 -5.65 8.55
CA TYR A 207 -5.85 -6.31 9.78
C TYR A 207 -5.03 -7.56 9.50
N LEU A 208 -3.74 -7.50 9.82
CA LEU A 208 -2.79 -8.59 9.67
C LEU A 208 -2.82 -9.45 10.92
N LEU A 209 -3.30 -10.69 10.80
CA LEU A 209 -3.33 -11.64 11.91
C LEU A 209 -1.94 -12.21 12.18
N LEU A 210 -1.44 -11.96 13.38
CA LEU A 210 -0.15 -12.39 13.90
C LEU A 210 -0.38 -13.26 15.15
N PRO A 211 -0.12 -14.57 15.09
CA PRO A 211 -0.37 -15.50 16.16
C PRO A 211 0.26 -15.08 17.50
N GLY A 212 -0.55 -15.06 18.56
CA GLY A 212 -0.14 -14.68 19.91
C GLY A 212 0.11 -13.19 20.11
N VAL A 213 -0.18 -12.34 19.12
CA VAL A 213 0.03 -10.89 19.21
C VAL A 213 -1.28 -10.12 19.12
N ASN A 214 -2.10 -10.39 18.10
CA ASN A 214 -3.31 -9.63 17.80
C ASN A 214 -4.43 -10.50 17.20
N ASP A 215 -4.39 -11.80 17.41
CA ASP A 215 -5.28 -12.78 16.79
C ASP A 215 -6.28 -13.44 17.75
N SER A 216 -6.41 -12.89 18.98
CA SER A 216 -7.33 -13.40 19.99
C SER A 216 -8.79 -13.04 19.67
N LEU A 217 -9.75 -13.79 20.26
CA LEU A 217 -11.17 -13.43 20.19
C LEU A 217 -11.46 -12.09 20.89
N ALA A 218 -10.68 -11.72 21.91
CA ALA A 218 -10.77 -10.42 22.54
C ALA A 218 -10.40 -9.30 21.57
N ASP A 219 -9.40 -9.51 20.71
CA ASP A 219 -9.07 -8.56 19.62
C ASP A 219 -10.21 -8.44 18.60
N ALA A 220 -10.82 -9.58 18.23
CA ALA A 220 -11.96 -9.56 17.32
C ALA A 220 -13.15 -8.79 17.89
N ASN A 221 -13.44 -8.95 19.19
CA ASN A 221 -14.50 -8.23 19.87
C ASN A 221 -14.21 -6.72 19.93
N ARG A 222 -13.01 -6.30 20.33
CA ARG A 222 -12.62 -4.87 20.33
C ARG A 222 -12.72 -4.26 18.93
N LEU A 223 -12.29 -4.99 17.89
CA LEU A 223 -12.42 -4.51 16.51
C LEU A 223 -13.90 -4.37 16.11
N THR A 224 -14.75 -5.26 16.60
CA THR A 224 -16.21 -5.16 16.43
C THR A 224 -16.76 -3.90 17.08
N GLU A 225 -16.40 -3.63 18.34
CA GLU A 225 -16.84 -2.43 19.08
C GLU A 225 -16.42 -1.14 18.36
N MET A 226 -15.23 -1.11 17.76
CA MET A 226 -14.75 0.04 17.00
C MET A 226 -15.51 0.28 15.69
N LEU A 227 -16.03 -0.77 15.04
CA LEU A 227 -16.44 -0.68 13.64
C LEU A 227 -17.91 -1.06 13.36
N ALA A 228 -18.64 -1.66 14.32
CA ALA A 228 -20.04 -2.05 14.11
C ALA A 228 -20.91 -0.82 13.82
N GLY A 229 -21.79 -0.94 12.82
CA GLY A 229 -22.66 0.15 12.40
C GLY A 229 -21.98 1.26 11.59
N GLN A 230 -20.65 1.20 11.39
CA GLN A 230 -19.90 2.23 10.69
C GLN A 230 -19.79 1.95 9.18
N LYS A 231 -19.50 2.98 8.37
CA LYS A 231 -19.17 2.83 6.94
C LYS A 231 -17.76 2.21 6.76
N ALA A 232 -17.59 1.03 7.32
CA ALA A 232 -16.32 0.33 7.40
C ALA A 232 -16.43 -1.11 6.88
N ARG A 233 -15.30 -1.65 6.44
CA ARG A 233 -15.09 -3.07 6.20
C ARG A 233 -13.74 -3.48 6.73
N VAL A 234 -13.57 -4.77 7.02
CA VAL A 234 -12.30 -5.33 7.45
C VAL A 234 -11.70 -6.20 6.33
N ASN A 235 -10.41 -6.00 6.08
CA ASN A 235 -9.63 -6.85 5.19
C ASN A 235 -8.64 -7.65 6.04
N LEU A 236 -8.99 -8.90 6.34
CA LEU A 236 -8.14 -9.81 7.09
C LEU A 236 -7.03 -10.34 6.18
N MET A 237 -5.82 -10.31 6.70
CA MET A 237 -4.64 -10.79 6.00
C MET A 237 -3.82 -11.72 6.90
N ARG A 238 -3.09 -12.64 6.27
CA ARG A 238 -2.07 -13.44 6.94
C ARG A 238 -0.70 -12.89 6.60
N TRP A 239 0.20 -12.98 7.57
CA TRP A 239 1.57 -12.57 7.36
C TRP A 239 2.26 -13.41 6.27
N ASN A 240 3.06 -12.74 5.46
CA ASN A 240 3.94 -13.40 4.49
C ASN A 240 5.36 -13.35 5.04
N PRO A 241 6.10 -14.48 5.02
CA PRO A 241 7.49 -14.50 5.44
C PRO A 241 8.30 -13.42 4.76
N VAL A 242 9.06 -12.69 5.56
CA VAL A 242 9.91 -11.58 5.12
C VAL A 242 11.34 -11.90 5.51
N ALA A 243 12.26 -11.85 4.55
CA ALA A 243 13.67 -12.07 4.82
C ALA A 243 14.20 -11.04 5.84
N GLY A 244 14.88 -11.52 6.88
CA GLY A 244 15.41 -10.67 7.95
C GLY A 244 14.39 -10.22 9.00
N VAL A 245 13.14 -10.67 8.92
CA VAL A 245 12.11 -10.46 9.94
C VAL A 245 11.84 -11.79 10.67
N ALA A 246 12.18 -11.85 11.95
CA ALA A 246 11.96 -13.01 12.81
C ALA A 246 10.79 -12.76 13.78
N GLY A 247 10.32 -13.84 14.41
CA GLY A 247 9.32 -13.78 15.48
C GLY A 247 7.87 -13.71 15.04
N PHE A 248 7.58 -13.64 13.72
CA PHE A 248 6.22 -13.69 13.21
C PHE A 248 5.95 -14.99 12.45
N HIS A 249 4.71 -15.45 12.55
CA HIS A 249 4.24 -16.66 11.87
C HIS A 249 2.92 -16.39 11.16
N ARG A 250 2.61 -17.24 10.18
CA ARG A 250 1.36 -17.18 9.46
C ARG A 250 0.23 -17.73 10.33
N ALA A 251 -0.84 -16.97 10.49
CA ALA A 251 -2.02 -17.42 11.24
C ALA A 251 -2.66 -18.67 10.60
N HIS A 252 -3.11 -19.60 11.45
CA HIS A 252 -3.80 -20.80 11.04
C HIS A 252 -5.18 -20.49 10.45
N ASP A 253 -5.68 -21.38 9.58
CA ASP A 253 -6.99 -21.23 8.96
C ASP A 253 -8.12 -21.16 9.99
N ARG A 254 -8.01 -21.94 11.06
CA ARG A 254 -8.97 -21.96 12.17
C ARG A 254 -9.05 -20.61 12.89
N THR A 255 -7.92 -20.03 13.25
CA THR A 255 -7.85 -18.70 13.89
C THR A 255 -8.46 -17.63 12.99
N LEU A 256 -8.09 -17.62 11.70
CA LEU A 256 -8.66 -16.70 10.73
C LEU A 256 -10.18 -16.86 10.62
N ALA A 257 -10.68 -18.11 10.57
CA ALA A 257 -12.10 -18.39 10.46
C ALA A 257 -12.87 -17.90 11.69
N SER A 258 -12.39 -18.22 12.91
CA SER A 258 -13.01 -17.77 14.16
C SER A 258 -13.01 -16.25 14.29
N PHE A 259 -11.88 -15.59 14.01
CA PHE A 259 -11.79 -14.12 14.03
C PHE A 259 -12.78 -13.48 13.02
N ARG A 260 -12.83 -14.02 11.80
CA ARG A 260 -13.77 -13.57 10.77
C ARG A 260 -15.22 -13.74 11.21
N GLU A 261 -15.55 -14.86 11.84
CA GLU A 261 -16.90 -15.18 12.29
C GLU A 261 -17.45 -14.15 13.28
N VAL A 262 -16.64 -13.72 14.26
CA VAL A 262 -17.01 -12.67 15.23
C VAL A 262 -17.40 -11.38 14.50
N LEU A 263 -16.58 -10.92 13.57
CA LEU A 263 -16.84 -9.69 12.81
C LEU A 263 -18.10 -9.80 11.93
N VAL A 264 -18.28 -10.94 11.26
CA VAL A 264 -19.43 -11.17 10.37
C VAL A 264 -20.73 -11.24 11.17
N ARG A 265 -20.75 -11.89 12.34
CA ARG A 265 -21.91 -11.93 13.24
C ARG A 265 -22.33 -10.53 13.70
N ALA A 266 -21.38 -9.62 13.83
CA ALA A 266 -21.63 -8.21 14.17
C ALA A 266 -22.02 -7.35 12.95
N GLY A 267 -22.24 -7.94 11.78
CA GLY A 267 -22.64 -7.23 10.56
C GLY A 267 -21.51 -6.48 9.86
N ILE A 268 -20.24 -6.67 10.24
CA ILE A 268 -19.10 -6.02 9.59
C ILE A 268 -18.74 -6.79 8.32
N PRO A 269 -18.69 -6.13 7.13
CA PRO A 269 -18.24 -6.79 5.91
C PRO A 269 -16.77 -7.17 6.00
N VAL A 270 -16.45 -8.45 5.86
CA VAL A 270 -15.09 -8.99 5.94
C VAL A 270 -14.66 -9.58 4.61
N THR A 271 -13.48 -9.20 4.16
CA THR A 271 -12.78 -9.88 3.07
C THR A 271 -11.52 -10.55 3.62
N VAL A 272 -11.25 -11.77 3.16
CA VAL A 272 -9.94 -12.40 3.39
C VAL A 272 -9.13 -12.21 2.12
N ARG A 273 -8.01 -11.49 2.25
CA ARG A 273 -7.17 -11.23 1.08
C ARG A 273 -6.22 -12.38 0.84
N ASP A 274 -6.40 -13.03 -0.28
CA ASP A 274 -5.41 -13.97 -0.78
C ASP A 274 -4.24 -13.20 -1.37
N THR A 275 -3.04 -13.46 -0.86
CA THR A 275 -1.85 -12.67 -1.18
C THR A 275 -1.25 -13.15 -2.49
N GLN A 276 -1.22 -12.28 -3.49
CA GLN A 276 -0.56 -12.52 -4.77
C GLN A 276 0.93 -12.14 -4.68
N GLY A 277 1.79 -12.78 -5.46
CA GLY A 277 3.20 -12.43 -5.58
C GLY A 277 4.12 -12.98 -4.47
N ARG A 278 3.66 -13.95 -3.68
CA ARG A 278 4.52 -14.60 -2.67
C ARG A 278 5.70 -15.34 -3.29
N ASP A 279 5.48 -15.90 -4.46
CA ASP A 279 6.44 -16.66 -5.27
C ASP A 279 7.63 -15.82 -5.78
N ILE A 280 7.48 -14.50 -5.79
CA ILE A 280 8.51 -13.53 -6.23
C ILE A 280 8.84 -12.49 -5.16
N SER A 281 8.52 -12.74 -3.89
CA SER A 281 8.67 -11.75 -2.80
C SER A 281 8.08 -10.37 -3.16
N GLY A 282 6.99 -10.37 -3.92
CA GLY A 282 6.23 -9.19 -4.33
C GLY A 282 4.91 -9.00 -3.58
N ALA A 283 4.67 -9.80 -2.54
CA ALA A 283 3.48 -9.71 -1.71
C ALA A 283 3.56 -8.53 -0.73
N CYS A 284 2.40 -8.17 -0.14
CA CYS A 284 2.36 -7.11 0.87
C CYS A 284 3.36 -7.37 2.00
N GLY A 285 4.16 -6.36 2.33
CA GLY A 285 5.20 -6.42 3.34
C GLY A 285 6.55 -6.99 2.86
N GLN A 286 6.63 -7.54 1.66
CA GLN A 286 7.84 -8.20 1.16
C GLN A 286 8.76 -7.31 0.29
N LEU A 287 8.29 -6.15 -0.15
CA LEU A 287 9.09 -5.24 -0.98
C LEU A 287 10.25 -4.65 -0.20
N TRP A 288 11.44 -4.77 -0.77
CA TRP A 288 12.69 -4.36 -0.13
C TRP A 288 13.68 -3.77 -1.14
N LEU A 289 14.55 -2.87 -0.63
CA LEU A 289 15.60 -2.17 -1.39
C LEU A 289 16.95 -2.95 -1.42
N ARG A 290 16.94 -4.27 -1.54
CA ARG A 290 18.16 -5.06 -1.67
C ARG A 290 18.20 -5.77 -3.02
N ASP A 291 19.41 -5.87 -3.58
CA ASP A 291 19.64 -6.80 -4.68
C ASP A 291 19.56 -8.27 -4.22
N ARG A 292 19.61 -9.21 -5.18
CA ARG A 292 19.59 -10.65 -4.90
C ARG A 292 20.71 -11.13 -3.96
N GLN A 293 21.77 -10.31 -3.75
CA GLN A 293 22.91 -10.61 -2.89
C GLN A 293 22.85 -9.89 -1.55
N GLY A 294 21.75 -9.18 -1.24
CA GLY A 294 21.52 -8.52 0.04
C GLY A 294 22.32 -7.22 0.25
N VAL A 295 22.94 -6.69 -0.77
CA VAL A 295 23.71 -5.45 -0.70
C VAL A 295 22.80 -4.25 -1.01
N PRO A 296 22.86 -3.14 -0.25
CA PRO A 296 22.15 -1.90 -0.60
C PRO A 296 22.55 -1.43 -2.00
N LEU A 297 21.59 -1.19 -2.89
CA LEU A 297 21.81 -0.86 -4.30
C LEU A 297 22.72 0.35 -4.53
N ARG A 298 22.78 1.29 -3.58
CA ARG A 298 23.65 2.48 -3.62
C ARG A 298 25.16 2.16 -3.84
N ARG A 299 25.62 0.95 -3.59
CA ARG A 299 27.05 0.56 -3.75
C ARG A 299 27.41 0.01 -5.13
N ARG A 300 26.45 -0.21 -6.03
CA ARG A 300 26.68 -0.88 -7.31
C ARG A 300 26.42 -0.05 -8.57
N LEU A 301 25.73 1.08 -8.44
CA LEU A 301 25.61 1.99 -9.59
C LEU A 301 26.94 2.73 -9.73
N PRO A 302 27.66 2.59 -10.86
CA PRO A 302 28.79 3.45 -11.14
C PRO A 302 28.28 4.88 -11.16
N ILE A 303 28.92 5.75 -10.36
CA ILE A 303 28.71 7.19 -10.48
C ILE A 303 29.17 7.53 -11.90
N LEU A 304 28.23 7.73 -12.80
CA LEU A 304 28.52 8.34 -14.08
C LEU A 304 29.02 9.76 -13.75
N LYS A 305 30.34 9.88 -13.70
CA LYS A 305 30.98 11.20 -13.70
C LYS A 305 30.66 11.80 -15.08
N GLY A 306 29.81 12.84 -15.09
CA GLY A 306 29.61 13.72 -16.23
C GLY A 306 30.88 14.49 -16.56
#